data_c00cce1d1843174c7b93ab7a11f5fea7
#
_entry.id   c00cce1d1843174c7b93ab7a11f5fea7
#
_cell.length_a   1.000
_cell.length_b   1.000
_cell.length_c   1.000
_cell.angle_alpha   90.00
_cell.angle_beta   90.00
_cell.angle_gamma   90.00
#
_symmetry.space_group_name_H-M   'P 1'
#
loop_
_entity.id
_entity.type
_entity.pdbx_description
1 polymer ?
#
loop_
_entity_poly.entity_id
_entity_poly.type
_entity_poly.pdbx_seq_one_letter_code
_entity_poly.pdbx_strand_id
1 'polypeptide(L)'
;LPFFFFNAIRGEQPEPDYSAIGDSDGPTLETLSKDEYNALKILEQCVSLTLDNKNGYVTITTNMPEAVASAQLAQATVVLLQKYITEFKIAKVQSNLDFIQSRYNEAKKNFEDIQIRRAAFRDANTNTNKYSARVEAEKLDAEYTLAMNLYSELATQLEQAKIEVKKDTPI
;
A
#
# COMPACT_ATOMS: atom_id res chain seq x y z
N LEU A 1 13.27 9.82 2.68
CA LEU A 1 12.96 10.61 3.90
C LEU A 1 11.58 11.21 3.70
N PRO A 2 10.61 10.95 4.58
CA PRO A 2 9.28 11.51 4.42
C PRO A 2 9.31 13.03 4.66
N PHE A 3 8.70 13.75 3.76
CA PHE A 3 8.57 15.21 3.69
C PHE A 3 7.91 15.85 4.93
N PHE A 4 7.50 15.08 5.90
CA PHE A 4 6.82 15.55 7.12
C PHE A 4 7.74 16.17 8.18
N PHE A 5 9.05 16.02 8.05
CA PHE A 5 10.01 16.57 9.01
C PHE A 5 10.35 18.06 8.80
N PHE A 6 10.00 18.64 7.66
CA PHE A 6 10.47 20.00 7.31
C PHE A 6 9.60 21.15 7.85
N ASN A 7 8.42 20.89 8.40
CA ASN A 7 7.51 21.96 8.83
C ASN A 7 7.57 22.33 10.32
N ALA A 8 8.37 21.62 11.11
CA ALA A 8 8.49 21.89 12.55
C ALA A 8 9.58 22.92 12.92
N ILE A 9 10.28 23.48 11.91
CA ILE A 9 11.45 24.34 12.16
C ILE A 9 11.20 25.75 11.65
N ARG A 10 10.27 26.45 12.28
CA ARG A 10 10.20 27.91 12.13
C ARG A 10 9.76 28.59 13.43
N GLY A 11 10.73 29.15 14.13
CA GLY A 11 10.53 30.27 15.06
C GLY A 11 10.17 29.87 16.48
N GLU A 12 10.85 30.48 17.43
CA GLU A 12 10.48 30.55 18.84
C GLU A 12 9.01 30.95 18.98
N GLN A 13 8.15 29.95 19.20
CA GLN A 13 6.78 30.12 19.66
C GLN A 13 6.72 29.55 21.08
N PRO A 14 5.95 30.14 22.01
CA PRO A 14 5.75 29.59 23.33
C PRO A 14 5.19 28.16 23.19
N GLU A 15 5.72 27.23 23.99
CA GLU A 15 5.33 25.82 23.95
C GLU A 15 3.81 25.69 24.08
N PRO A 16 3.10 25.12 23.13
CA PRO A 16 1.68 24.81 23.29
C PRO A 16 1.53 23.68 24.30
N ASP A 17 0.66 23.88 25.27
CA ASP A 17 0.26 22.87 26.25
C ASP A 17 -0.50 21.74 25.54
N TYR A 18 0.17 20.61 25.31
CA TYR A 18 -0.39 19.41 24.69
C TYR A 18 -1.08 18.45 25.68
N SER A 19 -1.29 18.84 26.94
CA SER A 19 -1.90 17.99 27.95
C SER A 19 -3.38 17.63 27.69
N ALA A 20 -3.99 18.20 26.66
CA ALA A 20 -5.42 18.02 26.32
C ALA A 20 -5.69 17.14 25.09
N ILE A 21 -4.66 16.56 24.44
CA ILE A 21 -4.87 15.64 23.31
C ILE A 21 -4.91 14.22 23.87
N GLY A 22 -6.11 13.84 24.35
CA GLY A 22 -6.41 12.47 24.75
C GLY A 22 -6.41 11.54 23.55
N ASP A 23 -5.95 10.30 23.80
CA ASP A 23 -6.14 9.05 23.04
C ASP A 23 -6.77 9.21 21.66
N SER A 24 -5.94 9.47 20.66
CA SER A 24 -6.29 9.22 19.28
C SER A 24 -5.14 8.41 18.66
N ASP A 25 -5.52 7.32 18.03
CA ASP A 25 -4.72 6.35 17.29
C ASP A 25 -4.08 7.01 16.02
N GLY A 26 -3.41 8.13 16.22
CA GLY A 26 -2.70 8.92 15.21
C GLY A 26 -1.18 8.82 15.39
N PRO A 27 -0.39 9.18 14.38
CA PRO A 27 1.06 9.14 14.48
C PRO A 27 1.52 10.00 15.66
N THR A 28 2.17 9.37 16.62
CA THR A 28 2.77 10.03 17.78
C THR A 28 3.78 11.07 17.28
N LEU A 29 3.54 12.34 17.57
CA LEU A 29 4.51 13.42 17.32
C LEU A 29 5.65 13.25 18.33
N GLU A 30 6.77 12.67 17.90
CA GLU A 30 8.00 12.65 18.70
C GLU A 30 8.59 14.07 18.71
N THR A 31 8.64 14.69 19.89
CA THR A 31 9.32 15.95 20.10
C THR A 31 10.80 15.69 20.36
N LEU A 32 11.65 16.11 19.44
CA LEU A 32 13.10 16.03 19.59
C LEU A 32 13.58 17.14 20.54
N SER A 33 14.45 16.78 21.48
CA SER A 33 15.18 17.77 22.28
C SER A 33 16.13 18.58 21.38
N LYS A 34 16.56 19.74 21.84
CA LYS A 34 17.49 20.60 21.09
C LYS A 34 18.81 19.88 20.78
N ASP A 35 19.26 19.02 21.66
CA ASP A 35 20.51 18.27 21.49
C ASP A 35 20.36 17.14 20.47
N GLU A 36 19.22 16.43 20.49
CA GLU A 36 18.88 15.41 19.48
C GLU A 36 18.73 16.04 18.09
N TYR A 37 18.10 17.21 18.00
CA TYR A 37 18.00 17.96 16.75
C TYR A 37 19.37 18.34 16.19
N ASN A 38 20.26 18.87 17.03
CA ASN A 38 21.63 19.22 16.62
C ASN A 38 22.41 17.98 16.17
N ALA A 39 22.28 16.86 16.89
CA ALA A 39 22.90 15.59 16.51
C ALA A 39 22.38 15.09 15.16
N LEU A 40 21.05 15.15 14.92
CA LEU A 40 20.45 14.78 13.65
C LEU A 40 21.02 15.62 12.49
N LYS A 41 21.13 16.93 12.68
CA LYS A 41 21.68 17.84 11.68
C LYS A 41 23.14 17.54 11.33
N ILE A 42 23.95 17.14 12.32
CA ILE A 42 25.33 16.68 12.10
C ILE A 42 25.34 15.36 11.30
N LEU A 43 24.49 14.40 11.67
CA LEU A 43 24.39 13.11 10.98
C LEU A 43 23.97 13.28 9.52
N GLU A 44 23.04 14.18 9.22
CA GLU A 44 22.62 14.50 7.85
C GLU A 44 23.79 14.98 6.97
N GLN A 45 24.75 15.68 7.54
CA GLN A 45 25.96 16.13 6.82
C GLN A 45 26.99 15.02 6.66
N CYS A 46 26.96 14.01 7.53
CA CYS A 46 27.91 12.90 7.52
C CYS A 46 27.52 11.76 6.57
N VAL A 47 26.26 11.70 6.11
CA VAL A 47 25.74 10.62 5.27
C VAL A 47 25.24 11.17 3.94
N SER A 48 25.70 10.63 2.85
CA SER A 48 25.16 10.91 1.52
C SER A 48 24.72 9.65 0.81
N LEU A 49 23.59 9.73 0.08
CA LEU A 49 22.98 8.66 -0.70
C LEU A 49 22.99 9.06 -2.17
N THR A 50 23.56 8.23 -3.01
CA THR A 50 23.55 8.43 -4.47
C THR A 50 22.89 7.22 -5.15
N LEU A 51 21.86 7.49 -5.96
CA LEU A 51 21.17 6.48 -6.74
C LEU A 51 21.74 6.42 -8.17
N ASP A 52 22.29 5.28 -8.56
CA ASP A 52 22.67 5.01 -9.95
C ASP A 52 21.50 4.36 -10.69
N ASN A 53 20.75 5.17 -11.42
CA ASN A 53 19.59 4.71 -12.19
C ASN A 53 19.93 3.79 -13.36
N LYS A 54 21.19 3.77 -13.84
CA LYS A 54 21.62 2.93 -14.96
C LYS A 54 21.91 1.51 -14.51
N ASN A 55 22.54 1.38 -13.33
CA ASN A 55 22.99 0.10 -12.81
C ASN A 55 22.11 -0.43 -11.70
N GLY A 56 21.15 0.36 -11.21
CA GLY A 56 20.16 -0.06 -10.21
C GLY A 56 20.70 -0.25 -8.80
N TYR A 57 21.78 0.41 -8.43
CA TYR A 57 22.31 0.35 -7.07
C TYR A 57 22.30 1.70 -6.36
N VAL A 58 22.30 1.65 -5.03
CA VAL A 58 22.41 2.80 -4.15
C VAL A 58 23.79 2.80 -3.51
N THR A 59 24.52 3.90 -3.67
CA THR A 59 25.79 4.11 -3.01
C THR A 59 25.57 4.96 -1.76
N ILE A 60 26.03 4.43 -0.61
CA ILE A 60 26.02 5.13 0.67
C ILE A 60 27.45 5.59 0.96
N THR A 61 27.64 6.89 1.16
CA THR A 61 28.92 7.46 1.53
C THR A 61 28.79 8.11 2.91
N THR A 62 29.69 7.76 3.81
CA THR A 62 29.75 8.33 5.15
C THR A 62 31.09 9.01 5.37
N ASN A 63 31.07 10.17 6.01
CA ASN A 63 32.28 10.95 6.32
C ASN A 63 32.24 11.42 7.78
N MET A 64 33.11 10.82 8.60
CA MET A 64 33.29 11.18 10.02
C MET A 64 34.78 11.35 10.35
N PRO A 65 35.11 12.11 11.39
CA PRO A 65 36.50 12.33 11.81
C PRO A 65 37.25 11.04 12.18
N GLU A 66 36.52 10.02 12.67
CA GLU A 66 37.08 8.74 13.09
C GLU A 66 36.68 7.63 12.07
N ALA A 67 37.66 6.87 11.59
CA ALA A 67 37.46 5.86 10.56
C ALA A 67 36.51 4.72 11.02
N VAL A 68 36.63 4.29 12.29
CA VAL A 68 35.77 3.25 12.86
C VAL A 68 34.33 3.71 12.95
N ALA A 69 34.09 4.93 13.43
CA ALA A 69 32.77 5.53 13.53
C ALA A 69 32.13 5.71 12.14
N SER A 70 32.92 6.12 11.14
CA SER A 70 32.43 6.23 9.75
C SER A 70 31.98 4.87 9.21
N ALA A 71 32.74 3.79 9.43
CA ALA A 71 32.38 2.46 9.01
C ALA A 71 31.11 1.93 9.71
N GLN A 72 31.01 2.15 11.02
CA GLN A 72 29.81 1.78 11.80
C GLN A 72 28.56 2.55 11.33
N LEU A 73 28.67 3.84 11.05
CA LEU A 73 27.60 4.66 10.53
C LEU A 73 27.14 4.16 9.15
N ALA A 74 28.09 3.82 8.26
CA ALA A 74 27.76 3.25 6.95
C ALA A 74 26.99 1.94 7.10
N GLN A 75 27.45 1.02 7.95
CA GLN A 75 26.78 -0.24 8.20
C GLN A 75 25.40 -0.07 8.80
N ALA A 76 25.24 0.80 9.80
CA ALA A 76 23.95 1.11 10.40
C ALA A 76 22.97 1.68 9.37
N THR A 77 23.45 2.58 8.50
CA THR A 77 22.65 3.18 7.41
C THR A 77 22.20 2.12 6.41
N VAL A 78 23.07 1.18 6.03
CA VAL A 78 22.71 0.06 5.13
C VAL A 78 21.60 -0.80 5.74
N VAL A 79 21.77 -1.21 7.00
CA VAL A 79 20.78 -2.05 7.72
C VAL A 79 19.43 -1.32 7.82
N LEU A 80 19.46 -0.05 8.19
CA LEU A 80 18.25 0.77 8.31
C LEU A 80 17.55 0.95 6.97
N LEU A 81 18.30 1.24 5.91
CA LEU A 81 17.76 1.38 4.55
C LEU A 81 17.14 0.07 4.06
N GLN A 82 17.81 -1.06 4.26
CA GLN A 82 17.27 -2.39 3.90
C GLN A 82 15.97 -2.67 4.65
N LYS A 83 15.91 -2.37 5.95
CA LYS A 83 14.69 -2.51 6.75
C LYS A 83 13.54 -1.68 6.16
N TYR A 84 13.75 -0.39 5.93
CA TYR A 84 12.73 0.49 5.38
C TYR A 84 12.26 0.09 3.98
N ILE A 85 13.17 -0.32 3.10
CA ILE A 85 12.82 -0.81 1.75
C ILE A 85 11.95 -2.06 1.87
N THR A 86 12.31 -2.99 2.75
CA THR A 86 11.55 -4.22 2.96
C THR A 86 10.15 -3.93 3.52
N GLU A 87 10.06 -3.11 4.56
CA GLU A 87 8.77 -2.70 5.16
C GLU A 87 7.88 -1.97 4.14
N PHE A 88 8.44 -1.05 3.37
CA PHE A 88 7.70 -0.35 2.32
C PHE A 88 7.20 -1.32 1.24
N LYS A 89 8.02 -2.27 0.82
CA LYS A 89 7.65 -3.28 -0.17
C LYS A 89 6.51 -4.16 0.33
N ILE A 90 6.62 -4.65 1.58
CA ILE A 90 5.58 -5.47 2.22
C ILE A 90 4.27 -4.67 2.32
N ALA A 91 4.32 -3.43 2.81
CA ALA A 91 3.14 -2.58 2.92
C ALA A 91 2.47 -2.34 1.56
N LYS A 92 3.26 -2.16 0.49
CA LYS A 92 2.76 -1.97 -0.87
C LYS A 92 2.04 -3.22 -1.40
N VAL A 93 2.65 -4.41 -1.26
CA VAL A 93 2.03 -5.66 -1.74
C VAL A 93 0.81 -6.03 -0.91
N GLN A 94 0.81 -5.75 0.40
CA GLN A 94 -0.36 -5.93 1.26
C GLN A 94 -1.52 -5.01 0.84
N SER A 95 -1.25 -3.73 0.61
CA SER A 95 -2.26 -2.77 0.11
C SER A 95 -2.85 -3.21 -1.24
N ASN A 96 -2.02 -3.75 -2.13
CA ASN A 96 -2.48 -4.30 -3.41
C ASN A 96 -3.39 -5.52 -3.21
N LEU A 97 -3.03 -6.43 -2.30
CA LEU A 97 -3.85 -7.59 -1.94
C LEU A 97 -5.22 -7.15 -1.41
N ASP A 98 -5.25 -6.19 -0.48
CA ASP A 98 -6.48 -5.69 0.12
C ASP A 98 -7.39 -5.04 -0.93
N PHE A 99 -6.81 -4.28 -1.86
CA PHE A 99 -7.53 -3.70 -2.99
C PHE A 99 -8.16 -4.79 -3.87
N ILE A 100 -7.37 -5.78 -4.32
CA ILE A 100 -7.87 -6.87 -5.18
C ILE A 100 -8.92 -7.69 -4.44
N GLN A 101 -8.74 -7.97 -3.14
CA GLN A 101 -9.72 -8.69 -2.32
C GLN A 101 -11.05 -7.94 -2.25
N SER A 102 -11.03 -6.62 -2.09
CA SER A 102 -12.24 -5.80 -2.11
C SER A 102 -12.95 -5.89 -3.46
N ARG A 103 -12.22 -5.76 -4.56
CA ARG A 103 -12.77 -5.84 -5.93
C ARG A 103 -13.32 -7.23 -6.24
N TYR A 104 -12.66 -8.29 -5.79
CA TYR A 104 -13.16 -9.66 -5.91
C TYR A 104 -14.48 -9.86 -5.17
N ASN A 105 -14.61 -9.35 -3.94
CA ASN A 105 -15.84 -9.45 -3.16
C ASN A 105 -17.00 -8.71 -3.82
N GLU A 106 -16.74 -7.52 -4.38
CA GLU A 106 -17.73 -6.75 -5.17
C GLU A 106 -18.18 -7.53 -6.42
N ALA A 107 -17.23 -8.05 -7.19
CA ALA A 107 -17.52 -8.81 -8.40
C ALA A 107 -18.26 -10.11 -8.10
N LYS A 108 -17.91 -10.81 -7.02
CA LYS A 108 -18.61 -12.00 -6.55
C LYS A 108 -20.07 -11.69 -6.24
N LYS A 109 -20.33 -10.63 -5.47
CA LYS A 109 -21.70 -10.21 -5.14
C LYS A 109 -22.49 -9.85 -6.39
N ASN A 110 -21.90 -9.09 -7.30
CA ASN A 110 -22.55 -8.71 -8.55
C ASN A 110 -22.89 -9.94 -9.41
N PHE A 111 -21.97 -10.90 -9.50
CA PHE A 111 -22.20 -12.16 -10.21
C PHE A 111 -23.37 -12.97 -9.59
N GLU A 112 -23.41 -13.11 -8.26
CA GLU A 112 -24.47 -13.78 -7.53
C GLU A 112 -25.84 -13.09 -7.76
N ASP A 113 -25.88 -11.77 -7.70
CA ASP A 113 -27.09 -10.97 -7.95
C ASP A 113 -27.61 -11.14 -9.39
N ILE A 114 -26.73 -11.13 -10.38
CA ILE A 114 -27.10 -11.37 -11.79
C ILE A 114 -27.58 -12.81 -11.98
N GLN A 115 -26.92 -13.77 -11.35
CA GLN A 115 -27.32 -15.19 -11.42
C GLN A 115 -28.77 -15.39 -10.90
N ILE A 116 -29.10 -14.77 -9.76
CA ILE A 116 -30.44 -14.82 -9.17
C ILE A 116 -31.45 -14.13 -10.10
N ARG A 117 -31.17 -12.95 -10.64
CA ARG A 117 -32.06 -12.23 -11.57
C ARG A 117 -32.31 -13.04 -12.84
N ARG A 118 -31.25 -13.63 -13.38
CA ARG A 118 -31.32 -14.47 -14.58
C ARG A 118 -32.19 -15.73 -14.34
N ALA A 119 -32.06 -16.41 -13.20
CA ALA A 119 -32.87 -17.57 -12.83
C ALA A 119 -34.35 -17.18 -12.67
N ALA A 120 -34.63 -16.11 -11.88
CA ALA A 120 -35.99 -15.62 -11.68
C ALA A 120 -36.66 -15.20 -12.99
N PHE A 121 -35.93 -14.55 -13.91
CA PHE A 121 -36.47 -14.19 -15.21
C PHE A 121 -36.80 -15.40 -16.05
N ARG A 122 -35.97 -16.46 -16.07
CA ARG A 122 -36.21 -17.69 -16.80
C ARG A 122 -37.42 -18.43 -16.25
N ASP A 123 -37.56 -18.52 -14.93
CA ASP A 123 -38.71 -19.18 -14.28
C ASP A 123 -40.03 -18.48 -14.61
N ALA A 124 -40.03 -17.14 -14.58
CA ALA A 124 -41.22 -16.34 -14.89
C ALA A 124 -41.63 -16.40 -16.38
N ASN A 125 -40.70 -16.69 -17.29
CA ASN A 125 -40.90 -16.60 -18.73
C ASN A 125 -40.80 -17.95 -19.48
N THR A 126 -40.92 -19.07 -18.77
CA THR A 126 -40.74 -20.44 -19.32
C THR A 126 -41.60 -20.72 -20.57
N ASN A 127 -42.79 -20.11 -20.67
CA ASN A 127 -43.76 -20.33 -21.77
C ASN A 127 -43.99 -19.07 -22.62
N THR A 128 -43.12 -18.07 -22.56
CA THR A 128 -43.36 -16.78 -23.23
C THR A 128 -42.64 -16.69 -24.57
N ASN A 129 -43.41 -16.67 -25.68
CA ASN A 129 -42.90 -16.44 -27.04
C ASN A 129 -42.80 -14.95 -27.44
N LYS A 130 -42.79 -14.04 -26.46
CA LYS A 130 -42.71 -12.59 -26.74
C LYS A 130 -41.29 -12.20 -27.14
N TYR A 131 -41.16 -11.44 -28.21
CA TYR A 131 -39.86 -10.91 -28.68
C TYR A 131 -39.12 -10.12 -27.61
N SER A 132 -39.83 -9.28 -26.85
CA SER A 132 -39.26 -8.51 -25.75
C SER A 132 -38.65 -9.39 -24.65
N ALA A 133 -39.27 -10.52 -24.33
CA ALA A 133 -38.72 -11.46 -23.34
C ALA A 133 -37.43 -12.13 -23.85
N ARG A 134 -37.34 -12.39 -25.16
CA ARG A 134 -36.09 -12.91 -25.75
C ARG A 134 -34.96 -11.91 -25.68
N VAL A 135 -35.22 -10.66 -26.03
CA VAL A 135 -34.19 -9.58 -25.94
C VAL A 135 -33.70 -9.38 -24.50
N GLU A 136 -34.61 -9.41 -23.52
CA GLU A 136 -34.21 -9.29 -22.11
C GLU A 136 -33.45 -10.53 -21.61
N ALA A 137 -33.79 -11.74 -22.08
CA ALA A 137 -33.02 -12.95 -21.78
C ALA A 137 -31.59 -12.87 -22.34
N GLU A 138 -31.44 -12.42 -23.61
CA GLU A 138 -30.13 -12.25 -24.24
C GLU A 138 -29.28 -11.19 -23.49
N LYS A 139 -29.90 -10.11 -23.02
CA LYS A 139 -29.22 -9.09 -22.21
C LYS A 139 -28.75 -9.67 -20.87
N LEU A 140 -29.60 -10.38 -20.14
CA LEU A 140 -29.25 -11.03 -18.87
C LEU A 140 -28.16 -12.11 -19.06
N ASP A 141 -28.16 -12.82 -20.18
CA ASP A 141 -27.12 -13.80 -20.51
C ASP A 141 -25.79 -13.12 -20.82
N ALA A 142 -25.80 -11.97 -21.48
CA ALA A 142 -24.62 -11.17 -21.71
C ALA A 142 -24.06 -10.55 -20.39
N GLU A 143 -24.94 -10.00 -19.54
CA GLU A 143 -24.55 -9.49 -18.21
C GLU A 143 -23.94 -10.59 -17.34
N TYR A 144 -24.55 -11.76 -17.33
CA TYR A 144 -24.03 -12.93 -16.60
C TYR A 144 -22.65 -13.36 -17.10
N THR A 145 -22.47 -13.43 -18.41
CA THR A 145 -21.17 -13.81 -18.99
C THR A 145 -20.08 -12.79 -18.64
N LEU A 146 -20.41 -11.49 -18.72
CA LEU A 146 -19.48 -10.42 -18.34
C LEU A 146 -19.11 -10.49 -16.86
N ALA A 147 -20.10 -10.64 -15.97
CA ALA A 147 -19.87 -10.74 -14.53
C ALA A 147 -19.09 -12.00 -14.16
N MET A 148 -19.36 -13.13 -14.80
CA MET A 148 -18.61 -14.38 -14.60
C MET A 148 -17.15 -14.23 -15.01
N ASN A 149 -16.87 -13.60 -16.15
CA ASN A 149 -15.51 -13.38 -16.63
C ASN A 149 -14.74 -12.46 -15.68
N LEU A 150 -15.36 -11.34 -15.25
CA LEU A 150 -14.75 -10.42 -14.30
C LEU A 150 -14.46 -11.10 -12.95
N TYR A 151 -15.41 -11.86 -12.42
CA TYR A 151 -15.24 -12.62 -11.18
C TYR A 151 -14.08 -13.63 -11.28
N SER A 152 -14.01 -14.39 -12.39
CA SER A 152 -12.95 -15.37 -12.64
C SER A 152 -11.56 -14.71 -12.77
N GLU A 153 -11.48 -13.58 -13.47
CA GLU A 153 -10.25 -12.82 -13.64
C GLU A 153 -9.75 -12.29 -12.29
N LEU A 154 -10.65 -11.70 -11.50
CA LEU A 154 -10.29 -11.18 -10.16
C LEU A 154 -9.93 -12.32 -9.18
N ALA A 155 -10.52 -13.51 -9.31
CA ALA A 155 -10.11 -14.68 -8.53
C ALA A 155 -8.66 -15.07 -8.84
N THR A 156 -8.28 -15.05 -10.12
CA THR A 156 -6.90 -15.33 -10.55
C THR A 156 -5.92 -14.28 -10.03
N GLN A 157 -6.28 -13.00 -10.17
CA GLN A 157 -5.45 -11.89 -9.66
C GLN A 157 -5.30 -11.93 -8.13
N LEU A 158 -6.35 -12.32 -7.41
CA LEU A 158 -6.32 -12.47 -5.96
C LEU A 158 -5.32 -13.55 -5.52
N GLU A 159 -5.33 -14.71 -6.19
CA GLU A 159 -4.36 -15.77 -5.89
C GLU A 159 -2.92 -15.34 -6.23
N GLN A 160 -2.72 -14.60 -7.30
CA GLN A 160 -1.41 -14.02 -7.64
C GLN A 160 -0.94 -13.03 -6.58
N ALA A 161 -1.81 -12.12 -6.13
CA ALA A 161 -1.48 -11.16 -5.08
C ALA A 161 -1.14 -11.84 -3.74
N LYS A 162 -1.86 -12.90 -3.37
CA LYS A 162 -1.54 -13.72 -2.18
C LYS A 162 -0.17 -14.37 -2.28
N ILE A 163 0.20 -14.86 -3.45
CA ILE A 163 1.53 -15.46 -3.71
C ILE A 163 2.61 -14.38 -3.59
N GLU A 164 2.37 -13.18 -4.13
CA GLU A 164 3.31 -12.06 -4.07
C GLU A 164 3.58 -11.63 -2.62
N VAL A 165 2.54 -11.48 -1.79
CA VAL A 165 2.68 -11.19 -0.37
C VAL A 165 3.55 -12.26 0.33
N LYS A 166 3.29 -13.54 0.08
CA LYS A 166 4.07 -14.63 0.68
C LYS A 166 5.53 -14.65 0.21
N LYS A 167 5.79 -14.28 -1.04
CA LYS A 167 7.14 -14.25 -1.61
C LYS A 167 7.97 -13.09 -1.04
N ASP A 168 7.34 -11.96 -0.80
CA ASP A 168 8.02 -10.74 -0.35
C ASP A 168 8.08 -10.60 1.18
N THR A 169 7.35 -11.46 1.92
CA THR A 169 7.44 -11.52 3.38
C THR A 169 8.63 -12.41 3.77
N PRO A 170 9.70 -11.87 4.39
CA PRO A 170 10.81 -12.68 4.87
C PRO A 170 10.34 -13.66 5.96
N ILE A 171 10.80 -14.89 5.88
CA ILE A 171 10.55 -15.95 6.88
C ILE A 171 11.49 -15.73 8.08
#